data_a8135621398f56a29d8c4acd078359ec
#
_entry.id   a8135621398f56a29d8c4acd078359ec
#
_cell.length_a   1.000
_cell.length_b   1.000
_cell.length_c   1.000
_cell.angle_alpha   90.00
_cell.angle_beta   90.00
_cell.angle_gamma   90.00
#
_symmetry.space_group_name_H-M   'P 1'
#
loop_
_entity.id
_entity.type
_entity.pdbx_description
1 polymer ?
#
loop_
_entity_poly.entity_id
_entity_poly.type
_entity_poly.pdbx_seq_one_letter_code
_entity_poly.pdbx_strand_id
1 'polypeptide(L)'
;ILITRTPYKASPYGKKMNSRLWGSWQNYAREKYIFVIQDVRGRWKSEGEFVNVRPFIANKKKKKDIDEASDVYDTTEWLLQHTKKNNGKVGIIGSSYSGFYSIMGALSAHPAIKAAVPQAPVTDWFLGDDYHHNGAFMLCDGFRFAASMNRPRPVPTEESTPAKPYYQTDEYSFFLKAG
;
A
#
# COMPACT_ATOMS: atom_id res chain seq x y z
N ILE A 1 -8.51 0.15 16.71
CA ILE A 1 -7.35 0.55 15.89
C ILE A 1 -7.84 0.77 14.47
N LEU A 2 -7.34 1.80 13.80
CA LEU A 2 -7.60 2.05 12.38
C LEU A 2 -6.27 2.04 11.62
N ILE A 3 -6.14 1.11 10.67
CA ILE A 3 -4.90 0.88 9.91
C ILE A 3 -5.04 1.42 8.49
N THR A 4 -4.01 2.11 8.01
CA THR A 4 -3.79 2.37 6.59
C THR A 4 -2.41 1.85 6.20
N ARG A 5 -2.34 1.02 5.17
CA ARG A 5 -1.09 0.57 4.56
C ARG A 5 -0.83 1.30 3.27
N THR A 6 0.42 1.66 3.01
CA THR A 6 0.77 2.51 1.87
C THR A 6 2.15 2.20 1.30
N PRO A 7 2.33 2.24 -0.03
CA PRO A 7 3.64 2.20 -0.65
C PRO A 7 4.27 3.59 -0.79
N TYR A 8 3.50 4.67 -0.44
CA TYR A 8 3.83 6.06 -0.74
C TYR A 8 4.56 6.81 0.38
N LYS A 9 4.93 6.18 1.45
CA LYS A 9 5.58 6.72 2.64
C LYS A 9 4.62 7.04 3.79
N ALA A 10 4.79 6.35 4.89
CA ALA A 10 4.01 6.55 6.12
C ALA A 10 4.46 7.77 6.96
N SER A 11 5.51 8.47 6.51
CA SER A 11 6.08 9.66 7.19
C SER A 11 5.02 10.67 7.65
N PRO A 12 5.25 11.38 8.79
CA PRO A 12 6.44 11.35 9.61
C PRO A 12 6.48 10.13 10.54
N TYR A 13 7.69 9.60 10.76
CA TYR A 13 7.88 8.42 11.61
C TYR A 13 8.08 8.77 13.08
N GLY A 14 7.84 7.77 13.94
CA GLY A 14 8.06 7.86 15.38
C GLY A 14 6.97 8.68 16.08
N LYS A 15 7.37 9.50 17.04
CA LYS A 15 6.45 10.28 17.88
C LYS A 15 5.90 11.55 17.21
N LYS A 16 6.32 11.86 16.00
CA LYS A 16 5.84 13.04 15.27
C LYS A 16 4.40 12.82 14.83
N MET A 17 3.56 13.81 15.09
CA MET A 17 2.17 13.76 14.69
C MET A 17 2.03 13.86 13.17
N ASN A 18 1.31 12.93 12.56
CA ASN A 18 1.02 12.98 11.15
C ASN A 18 -0.06 14.02 10.87
N SER A 19 0.25 15.04 10.09
CA SER A 19 -0.67 16.14 9.73
C SER A 19 -1.95 15.64 9.01
N ARG A 20 -1.94 14.47 8.39
CA ARG A 20 -3.12 13.86 7.78
C ARG A 20 -4.23 13.54 8.79
N LEU A 21 -3.88 13.37 10.08
CA LEU A 21 -4.86 13.15 11.13
C LEU A 21 -5.76 14.36 11.40
N TRP A 22 -5.31 15.55 11.05
CA TRP A 22 -6.07 16.79 11.25
C TRP A 22 -7.02 17.14 10.10
N GLY A 23 -6.91 16.45 8.98
CA GLY A 23 -7.80 16.57 7.82
C GLY A 23 -9.03 15.69 7.95
N SER A 24 -9.20 14.79 6.98
CA SER A 24 -10.36 13.90 6.84
C SER A 24 -10.60 12.94 8.01
N TRP A 25 -9.62 12.76 8.91
CA TRP A 25 -9.70 11.81 10.02
C TRP A 25 -10.01 12.44 11.39
N GLN A 26 -10.30 13.75 11.43
CA GLN A 26 -10.62 14.45 12.68
C GLN A 26 -11.74 13.80 13.49
N ASN A 27 -12.79 13.33 12.83
CA ASN A 27 -13.92 12.72 13.51
C ASN A 27 -13.50 11.42 14.23
N TYR A 28 -12.71 10.59 13.57
CA TYR A 28 -12.16 9.38 14.21
C TYR A 28 -11.20 9.72 15.37
N ALA A 29 -10.44 10.81 15.25
CA ALA A 29 -9.55 11.25 16.33
C ALA A 29 -10.36 11.72 17.56
N ARG A 30 -11.47 12.42 17.36
CA ARG A 30 -12.40 12.82 18.44
C ARG A 30 -13.00 11.60 19.14
N GLU A 31 -13.30 10.56 18.39
CA GLU A 31 -13.80 9.27 18.90
C GLU A 31 -12.68 8.38 19.48
N LYS A 32 -11.48 8.93 19.65
CA LYS A 32 -10.31 8.26 20.28
C LYS A 32 -9.84 7.01 19.56
N TYR A 33 -9.95 6.96 18.23
CA TYR A 33 -9.33 5.89 17.45
C TYR A 33 -7.80 5.96 17.56
N ILE A 34 -7.18 4.80 17.57
CA ILE A 34 -5.73 4.64 17.47
C ILE A 34 -5.39 4.49 15.99
N PHE A 35 -4.59 5.39 15.44
CA PHE A 35 -4.22 5.38 14.04
C PHE A 35 -2.87 4.70 13.83
N VAL A 36 -2.81 3.87 12.82
CA VAL A 36 -1.59 3.21 12.36
C VAL A 36 -1.44 3.44 10.87
N ILE A 37 -0.35 4.06 10.47
CA ILE A 37 0.03 4.19 9.06
C ILE A 37 1.31 3.39 8.87
N GLN A 38 1.27 2.41 7.98
CA GLN A 38 2.36 1.47 7.77
C GLN A 38 2.88 1.52 6.34
N ASP A 39 4.20 1.63 6.21
CA ASP A 39 4.86 1.30 4.95
C ASP A 39 4.71 -0.19 4.67
N VAL A 40 4.29 -0.54 3.46
CA VAL A 40 4.19 -1.95 3.07
C VAL A 40 5.57 -2.57 2.91
N ARG A 41 5.62 -3.89 2.95
CA ARG A 41 6.84 -4.69 2.78
C ARG A 41 7.73 -4.16 1.66
N GLY A 42 9.03 -3.99 1.96
CA GLY A 42 10.03 -3.52 1.01
C GLY A 42 9.90 -2.06 0.58
N ARG A 43 9.05 -1.28 1.24
CA ARG A 43 8.93 0.17 0.98
C ARG A 43 9.40 0.98 2.19
N TRP A 44 10.07 2.09 1.93
CA TRP A 44 10.54 3.08 2.90
C TRP A 44 11.22 2.45 4.13
N LYS A 45 10.63 2.54 5.31
CA LYS A 45 11.19 2.01 6.56
C LYS A 45 10.87 0.53 6.78
N SER A 46 10.06 -0.09 5.94
CA SER A 46 9.75 -1.51 6.05
C SER A 46 10.77 -2.38 5.34
N GLU A 47 11.12 -3.48 5.97
CA GLU A 47 12.03 -4.49 5.45
C GLU A 47 11.36 -5.41 4.42
N GLY A 48 12.15 -6.29 3.82
CA GLY A 48 11.71 -7.29 2.86
C GLY A 48 11.70 -6.79 1.42
N GLU A 49 11.15 -7.59 0.54
CA GLU A 49 11.09 -7.33 -0.90
C GLU A 49 9.72 -6.78 -1.29
N PHE A 50 9.71 -5.63 -1.95
CA PHE A 50 8.51 -5.06 -2.52
C PHE A 50 8.14 -5.77 -3.83
N VAL A 51 6.92 -6.24 -3.90
CA VAL A 51 6.30 -6.71 -5.15
C VAL A 51 5.09 -5.85 -5.42
N ASN A 52 5.07 -5.19 -6.57
CA ASN A 52 3.99 -4.29 -6.94
C ASN A 52 2.67 -5.07 -7.04
N VAL A 53 1.66 -4.64 -6.28
CA VAL A 53 0.34 -5.31 -6.20
C VAL A 53 0.45 -6.83 -6.04
N ARG A 54 1.21 -7.25 -5.03
CA ARG A 54 1.45 -8.69 -4.76
C ARG A 54 0.12 -9.45 -4.69
N PRO A 55 -0.06 -10.49 -5.53
CA PRO A 55 -1.32 -11.23 -5.61
C PRO A 55 -1.65 -11.97 -4.31
N PHE A 56 -2.94 -12.11 -4.05
CA PHE A 56 -3.43 -12.96 -2.97
C PHE A 56 -3.16 -14.45 -3.25
N ILE A 57 -2.68 -15.17 -2.25
CA ILE A 57 -2.41 -16.60 -2.32
C ILE A 57 -3.49 -17.33 -1.51
N ALA A 58 -4.50 -17.88 -2.19
CA ALA A 58 -5.63 -18.53 -1.53
C ALA A 58 -5.20 -19.80 -0.75
N ASN A 59 -4.24 -20.56 -1.27
CA ASN A 59 -3.79 -21.83 -0.67
C ASN A 59 -2.30 -21.76 -0.31
N LYS A 60 -1.97 -21.08 0.78
CA LYS A 60 -0.62 -21.01 1.32
C LYS A 60 -0.20 -22.38 1.85
N LYS A 61 0.88 -22.96 1.31
CA LYS A 61 1.40 -24.27 1.70
C LYS A 61 2.76 -24.21 2.39
N LYS A 62 3.49 -23.09 2.23
CA LYS A 62 4.86 -22.93 2.71
C LYS A 62 4.97 -21.65 3.53
N LYS A 63 5.89 -21.62 4.49
CA LYS A 63 6.19 -20.37 5.26
C LYS A 63 6.59 -19.18 4.38
N LYS A 64 7.12 -19.44 3.19
CA LYS A 64 7.49 -18.42 2.22
C LYS A 64 6.34 -17.94 1.31
N ASP A 65 5.17 -18.54 1.40
CA ASP A 65 3.99 -18.11 0.67
C ASP A 65 3.41 -16.86 1.34
N ILE A 66 4.10 -15.73 1.14
CA ILE A 66 3.80 -14.44 1.74
C ILE A 66 3.04 -13.59 0.73
N ASP A 67 1.97 -12.96 1.18
CA ASP A 67 1.20 -11.95 0.45
C ASP A 67 0.80 -10.79 1.36
N GLU A 68 0.12 -9.80 0.80
CA GLU A 68 -0.30 -8.63 1.56
C GLU A 68 -1.35 -8.96 2.63
N ALA A 69 -2.13 -10.03 2.43
CA ALA A 69 -3.10 -10.48 3.43
C ALA A 69 -2.41 -11.09 4.65
N SER A 70 -1.35 -11.90 4.47
CA SER A 70 -0.54 -12.40 5.58
C SER A 70 0.17 -11.28 6.33
N ASP A 71 0.68 -10.27 5.62
CA ASP A 71 1.32 -9.11 6.25
C ASP A 71 0.33 -8.28 7.09
N VAL A 72 -0.92 -8.16 6.65
CA VAL A 72 -1.98 -7.51 7.45
C VAL A 72 -2.32 -8.35 8.68
N TYR A 73 -2.39 -9.67 8.52
CA TYR A 73 -2.65 -10.59 9.62
C TYR A 73 -1.61 -10.42 10.74
N ASP A 74 -0.33 -10.55 10.38
CA ASP A 74 0.79 -10.44 11.32
C ASP A 74 0.87 -9.04 11.95
N THR A 75 0.63 -7.99 11.16
CA THR A 75 0.59 -6.62 11.65
C THR A 75 -0.54 -6.45 12.68
N THR A 76 -1.70 -7.01 12.43
CA THR A 76 -2.85 -6.93 13.33
C THR A 76 -2.55 -7.65 14.65
N GLU A 77 -2.00 -8.86 14.60
CA GLU A 77 -1.58 -9.59 15.80
C GLU A 77 -0.59 -8.78 16.62
N TRP A 78 0.45 -8.23 15.97
CA TRP A 78 1.46 -7.43 16.65
C TRP A 78 0.85 -6.17 17.31
N LEU A 79 -0.02 -5.47 16.61
CA LEU A 79 -0.66 -4.24 17.12
C LEU A 79 -1.54 -4.53 18.34
N LEU A 80 -2.30 -5.62 18.33
CA LEU A 80 -3.14 -5.99 19.47
C LEU A 80 -2.32 -6.26 20.73
N GLN A 81 -1.15 -6.84 20.58
CA GLN A 81 -0.25 -7.16 21.70
C GLN A 81 0.55 -5.94 22.20
N HIS A 82 0.96 -5.03 21.30
CA HIS A 82 1.90 -3.95 21.63
C HIS A 82 1.24 -2.56 21.77
N THR A 83 -0.02 -2.40 21.35
CA THR A 83 -0.71 -1.12 21.48
C THR A 83 -1.56 -1.09 22.76
N LYS A 84 -1.16 -0.26 23.70
CA LYS A 84 -1.90 -0.11 24.97
C LYS A 84 -3.28 0.52 24.72
N LYS A 85 -4.27 0.15 25.56
CA LYS A 85 -5.63 0.70 25.54
C LYS A 85 -6.41 0.44 24.24
N ASN A 86 -6.04 -0.56 23.44
CA ASN A 86 -6.88 -1.01 22.35
C ASN A 86 -8.07 -1.86 22.88
N ASN A 87 -9.13 -1.93 22.10
CA ASN A 87 -10.35 -2.68 22.44
C ASN A 87 -10.47 -4.02 21.71
N GLY A 88 -9.36 -4.54 21.14
CA GLY A 88 -9.34 -5.79 20.39
C GLY A 88 -10.00 -5.71 19.00
N LYS A 89 -10.39 -4.52 18.54
CA LYS A 89 -11.05 -4.33 17.24
C LYS A 89 -10.18 -3.49 16.31
N VAL A 90 -10.12 -3.91 15.05
CA VAL A 90 -9.33 -3.27 14.01
C VAL A 90 -10.22 -2.96 12.81
N GLY A 91 -10.05 -1.78 12.25
CA GLY A 91 -10.54 -1.40 10.93
C GLY A 91 -9.36 -1.14 10.00
N ILE A 92 -9.54 -1.40 8.73
CA ILE A 92 -8.55 -1.07 7.70
C ILE A 92 -9.19 -0.18 6.64
N ILE A 93 -8.51 0.90 6.27
CA ILE A 93 -9.02 1.90 5.34
C ILE A 93 -7.92 2.34 4.38
N GLY A 94 -8.28 2.59 3.15
CA GLY A 94 -7.36 3.15 2.17
C GLY A 94 -8.03 3.48 0.85
N SER A 95 -7.39 4.38 0.09
CA SER A 95 -7.84 4.78 -1.24
C SER A 95 -6.81 4.41 -2.28
N SER A 96 -7.26 4.07 -3.50
CA SER A 96 -6.41 3.69 -4.62
C SER A 96 -5.54 2.48 -4.27
N TYR A 97 -4.23 2.59 -4.35
CA TYR A 97 -3.32 1.52 -3.94
C TYR A 97 -3.51 1.11 -2.47
N SER A 98 -3.74 2.06 -1.57
CA SER A 98 -4.10 1.74 -0.17
C SER A 98 -5.47 1.08 -0.05
N GLY A 99 -6.36 1.30 -1.01
CA GLY A 99 -7.63 0.58 -1.15
C GLY A 99 -7.42 -0.90 -1.46
N PHE A 100 -6.49 -1.22 -2.35
CA PHE A 100 -6.06 -2.61 -2.59
C PHE A 100 -5.59 -3.29 -1.29
N TYR A 101 -4.75 -2.63 -0.48
CA TYR A 101 -4.33 -3.19 0.81
C TYR A 101 -5.50 -3.35 1.79
N SER A 102 -6.53 -2.53 1.69
CA SER A 102 -7.74 -2.69 2.51
C SER A 102 -8.51 -3.95 2.13
N ILE A 103 -8.58 -4.30 0.84
CA ILE A 103 -9.14 -5.59 0.38
C ILE A 103 -8.30 -6.75 0.92
N MET A 104 -6.97 -6.66 0.83
CA MET A 104 -6.08 -7.70 1.37
C MET A 104 -6.27 -7.87 2.89
N GLY A 105 -6.58 -6.78 3.60
CA GLY A 105 -6.97 -6.85 5.01
C GLY A 105 -8.24 -7.65 5.25
N ALA A 106 -9.26 -7.46 4.44
CA ALA A 106 -10.47 -8.27 4.52
C ALA A 106 -10.18 -9.75 4.20
N LEU A 107 -9.38 -10.01 3.17
CA LEU A 107 -8.99 -11.37 2.77
C LEU A 107 -8.04 -12.06 3.78
N SER A 108 -7.40 -11.31 4.68
CA SER A 108 -6.57 -11.88 5.75
C SER A 108 -7.37 -12.75 6.71
N ALA A 109 -8.69 -12.54 6.77
CA ALA A 109 -9.64 -13.22 7.64
C ALA A 109 -9.25 -13.15 9.15
N HIS A 110 -8.48 -12.13 9.55
CA HIS A 110 -8.11 -11.96 10.95
C HIS A 110 -9.34 -11.61 11.79
N PRO A 111 -9.61 -12.34 12.91
CA PRO A 111 -10.87 -12.19 13.66
C PRO A 111 -11.06 -10.81 14.30
N ALA A 112 -9.98 -10.07 14.55
CA ALA A 112 -10.08 -8.71 15.09
C ALA A 112 -10.40 -7.65 14.02
N ILE A 113 -10.23 -7.93 12.73
CA ILE A 113 -10.62 -7.00 11.66
C ILE A 113 -12.13 -7.03 11.53
N LYS A 114 -12.78 -5.93 11.90
CA LYS A 114 -14.23 -5.78 11.94
C LYS A 114 -14.80 -4.96 10.79
N ALA A 115 -13.97 -4.19 10.12
CA ALA A 115 -14.36 -3.38 8.98
C ALA A 115 -13.20 -3.18 8.02
N ALA A 116 -13.48 -3.18 6.73
CA ALA A 116 -12.56 -2.77 5.68
C ALA A 116 -13.26 -1.73 4.80
N VAL A 117 -12.58 -0.64 4.50
CA VAL A 117 -13.09 0.46 3.68
C VAL A 117 -12.15 0.68 2.49
N PRO A 118 -12.26 -0.11 1.44
CA PRO A 118 -11.51 0.09 0.20
C PRO A 118 -12.20 1.17 -0.64
N GLN A 119 -11.52 2.29 -0.84
CA GLN A 119 -11.98 3.36 -1.73
C GLN A 119 -11.25 3.26 -3.06
N ALA A 120 -11.97 3.22 -4.17
CA ALA A 120 -11.42 3.10 -5.52
C ALA A 120 -10.19 2.16 -5.58
N PRO A 121 -10.31 0.91 -5.12
CA PRO A 121 -9.18 0.00 -5.04
C PRO A 121 -8.79 -0.49 -6.44
N VAL A 122 -7.52 -0.85 -6.60
CA VAL A 122 -7.06 -1.60 -7.76
C VAL A 122 -7.60 -3.04 -7.64
N THR A 123 -8.42 -3.47 -8.58
CA THR A 123 -9.08 -4.79 -8.56
C THR A 123 -8.84 -5.60 -9.82
N ASP A 124 -8.94 -4.98 -10.98
CA ASP A 124 -8.72 -5.61 -12.28
C ASP A 124 -7.85 -4.70 -13.14
N TRP A 125 -6.65 -5.17 -13.46
CA TRP A 125 -5.65 -4.39 -14.20
C TRP A 125 -5.91 -4.30 -15.69
N PHE A 126 -6.85 -5.06 -16.21
CA PHE A 126 -7.11 -5.14 -17.64
C PHE A 126 -8.39 -4.43 -18.09
N LEU A 127 -9.47 -4.54 -17.32
CA LEU A 127 -10.78 -4.08 -17.77
C LEU A 127 -11.04 -2.60 -17.54
N GLY A 128 -10.58 -2.03 -16.46
CA GLY A 128 -10.94 -0.66 -16.10
C GLY A 128 -10.04 -0.03 -15.05
N ASP A 129 -8.75 -0.32 -15.12
CA ASP A 129 -7.73 0.27 -14.26
C ASP A 129 -7.11 1.51 -14.92
N ASP A 130 -6.30 2.25 -14.15
CA ASP A 130 -5.55 3.43 -14.60
C ASP A 130 -4.63 3.14 -15.81
N TYR A 131 -4.25 1.89 -16.05
CA TYR A 131 -3.33 1.50 -17.12
C TYR A 131 -4.00 0.86 -18.32
N HIS A 132 -5.22 0.40 -18.19
CA HIS A 132 -5.97 -0.20 -19.27
C HIS A 132 -7.37 0.38 -19.35
N HIS A 133 -7.85 0.63 -20.57
CA HIS A 133 -9.23 0.96 -20.83
C HIS A 133 -9.75 0.01 -21.90
N ASN A 134 -10.65 -0.91 -21.52
CA ASN A 134 -11.15 -1.98 -22.39
C ASN A 134 -10.03 -2.77 -23.09
N GLY A 135 -8.94 -3.04 -22.35
CA GLY A 135 -7.77 -3.75 -22.85
C GLY A 135 -6.73 -2.88 -23.58
N ALA A 136 -7.04 -1.63 -23.89
CA ALA A 136 -6.06 -0.70 -24.43
C ALA A 136 -5.10 -0.23 -23.32
N PHE A 137 -3.81 -0.51 -23.49
CA PHE A 137 -2.80 -0.15 -22.51
C PHE A 137 -2.37 1.30 -22.62
N MET A 138 -2.43 2.02 -21.50
CA MET A 138 -1.99 3.40 -21.37
C MET A 138 -0.47 3.44 -21.11
N LEU A 139 0.29 3.32 -22.20
CA LEU A 139 1.72 3.04 -22.20
C LEU A 139 2.53 4.00 -21.33
N CYS A 140 2.38 5.31 -21.54
CA CYS A 140 3.14 6.32 -20.81
C CYS A 140 2.86 6.27 -19.30
N ASP A 141 1.59 6.15 -18.91
CA ASP A 141 1.21 6.14 -17.51
C ASP A 141 1.68 4.87 -16.80
N GLY A 142 1.54 3.71 -17.45
CA GLY A 142 2.00 2.43 -16.93
C GLY A 142 3.51 2.42 -16.67
N PHE A 143 4.30 2.86 -17.66
CA PHE A 143 5.76 2.93 -17.50
C PHE A 143 6.21 3.96 -16.47
N ARG A 144 5.58 5.14 -16.43
CA ARG A 144 5.89 6.18 -15.44
C ARG A 144 5.65 5.69 -14.02
N PHE A 145 4.52 5.04 -13.80
CA PHE A 145 4.18 4.47 -12.49
C PHE A 145 5.15 3.34 -12.11
N ALA A 146 5.40 2.39 -13.00
CA ALA A 146 6.33 1.29 -12.76
C ALA A 146 7.74 1.80 -12.43
N ALA A 147 8.24 2.80 -13.17
CA ALA A 147 9.52 3.44 -12.89
C ALA A 147 9.56 4.11 -11.51
N SER A 148 8.44 4.64 -11.02
CA SER A 148 8.35 5.24 -9.69
C SER A 148 8.31 4.20 -8.57
N MET A 149 7.61 3.08 -8.78
CA MET A 149 7.40 2.05 -7.76
C MET A 149 8.58 1.08 -7.64
N ASN A 150 9.22 0.73 -8.74
CA ASN A 150 10.26 -0.30 -8.77
C ASN A 150 11.68 0.25 -8.54
N ARG A 151 11.82 1.42 -7.93
CA ARG A 151 13.15 1.96 -7.61
C ARG A 151 13.89 1.05 -6.63
N PRO A 152 15.16 0.74 -6.89
CA PRO A 152 15.96 -0.06 -5.98
C PRO A 152 16.03 0.55 -4.58
N ARG A 153 15.86 -0.28 -3.57
CA ARG A 153 15.98 0.06 -2.15
C ARG A 153 16.74 -1.04 -1.43
N PRO A 154 18.06 -0.92 -1.34
CA PRO A 154 18.90 -1.96 -0.75
C PRO A 154 18.66 -2.12 0.76
N VAL A 155 18.22 -1.05 1.43
CA VAL A 155 17.96 -1.02 2.87
C VAL A 155 16.75 -0.13 3.19
N PRO A 156 16.08 -0.31 4.33
CA PRO A 156 15.05 0.60 4.82
C PRO A 156 15.58 2.03 4.96
N THR A 157 14.87 3.01 4.39
CA THR A 157 15.29 4.41 4.35
C THR A 157 14.09 5.36 4.32
N GLU A 158 14.30 6.59 4.77
CA GLU A 158 13.36 7.70 4.59
C GLU A 158 13.63 8.50 3.31
N GLU A 159 14.77 8.25 2.67
CA GLU A 159 15.16 8.96 1.47
C GLU A 159 14.54 8.35 0.22
N SER A 160 14.13 9.19 -0.70
CA SER A 160 13.64 8.77 -2.00
C SER A 160 14.80 8.75 -2.98
N THR A 161 15.00 7.62 -3.64
CA THR A 161 15.91 7.59 -4.79
C THR A 161 15.35 8.47 -5.90
N PRO A 162 16.11 9.45 -6.42
CA PRO A 162 15.66 10.28 -7.53
C PRO A 162 15.18 9.43 -8.72
N ALA A 163 14.06 9.80 -9.33
CA ALA A 163 13.66 9.19 -10.58
C ALA A 163 14.64 9.63 -11.68
N LYS A 164 15.24 8.65 -12.33
CA LYS A 164 15.91 8.94 -13.62
C LYS A 164 14.84 8.80 -14.70
N PRO A 165 14.59 9.84 -15.50
CA PRO A 165 13.72 9.72 -16.65
C PRO A 165 14.25 8.59 -17.55
N TYR A 166 13.38 7.75 -18.03
CA TYR A 166 13.74 6.71 -19.01
C TYR A 166 13.72 7.27 -20.45
N TYR A 167 13.30 8.51 -20.62
CA TYR A 167 13.26 9.23 -21.90
C TYR A 167 14.03 10.55 -21.80
N GLN A 168 14.60 11.00 -22.91
CA GLN A 168 15.40 12.23 -22.95
C GLN A 168 14.65 13.43 -23.53
N THR A 169 13.60 13.20 -24.31
CA THR A 169 12.81 14.25 -24.97
C THR A 169 11.39 14.27 -24.44
N ASP A 170 10.51 13.51 -25.09
CA ASP A 170 9.14 13.30 -24.67
C ASP A 170 8.81 11.80 -24.78
N GLU A 171 7.81 11.36 -24.05
CA GLU A 171 7.44 9.95 -23.97
C GLU A 171 6.92 9.42 -25.30
N TYR A 172 6.16 10.22 -26.05
CA TYR A 172 5.64 9.82 -27.34
C TYR A 172 6.77 9.49 -28.31
N SER A 173 7.72 10.43 -28.48
CA SER A 173 8.87 10.24 -29.35
C SER A 173 9.76 9.08 -28.89
N PHE A 174 9.89 8.87 -27.58
CA PHE A 174 10.63 7.73 -27.03
C PHE A 174 10.00 6.40 -27.45
N PHE A 175 8.71 6.22 -27.21
CA PHE A 175 8.02 4.96 -27.52
C PHE A 175 7.86 4.72 -29.01
N LEU A 176 7.67 5.77 -29.79
CA LEU A 176 7.60 5.68 -31.27
C LEU A 176 8.92 5.14 -31.85
N LYS A 177 10.06 5.48 -31.24
CA LYS A 177 11.38 4.98 -31.68
C LYS A 177 11.70 3.58 -31.17
N ALA A 178 11.07 3.18 -30.06
CA ALA A 178 11.31 1.87 -29.47
C ALA A 178 10.57 0.74 -30.22
N GLY A 179 9.61 1.05 -31.08
CA GLY A 179 8.83 0.10 -31.88
C GLY A 179 7.49 -0.18 -31.27
#